data_5ac1bebe8682fd5d35d572c9706cfa82
#
_entry.id   5ac1bebe8682fd5d35d572c9706cfa82
#
_cell.length_a   1.000
_cell.length_b   1.000
_cell.length_c   1.000
_cell.angle_alpha   90.00
_cell.angle_beta   90.00
_cell.angle_gamma   90.00
#
_symmetry.space_group_name_H-M   'P 1'
#
loop_
_entity.id
_entity.type
_entity.pdbx_description
1 polymer ?
#
loop_
_entity_poly.entity_id
_entity_poly.type
_entity_poly.pdbx_seq_one_letter_code
_entity_poly.pdbx_strand_id
1 'polypeptide(L)'
;MPPRTLKAPILALLAALVLATPASAQMRGHGGPVRALAVTGDGRLAISGGFDQAAIVWGLDTGTALSVLRFHEGAVNAVAVLPDGRFASASEDGRIALWRLGLPEPERVLEGHAGPVAGLAVSPDGQTVASAAWDGTARLWPLAGGPAKVLSGHTGNVNAVAFLPDGRVVTAGADASVRVWSAAGEPVGNVTLPSALSTLAVAPDGDIAAAGADATVRFLNADGAVRASVELGPAPVIALALSPDGTRLAAAGAGGTVSVIERPTAKVRYTLVGPGLPVWSVAWRPDGSELITGGGDRLVRRWDAATGAPIGPLAMPRPADTLAAFHGERGAEVFRACVACHSLKPDEGPRAGPTLAGIFGRRIASLPDYRYSDALKRMDIVWTPETVARLFEVGPARYTPGTRMPEQTINSAEDRDALVRFLEKATQ
;
A
#
# COMPACT_ATOMS: atom_id res chain seq x y z
N MET A 1 8.05 -9.98 85.53
CA MET A 1 7.74 -10.47 84.19
C MET A 1 7.36 -9.24 83.35
N PRO A 2 8.14 -8.81 82.36
CA PRO A 2 7.74 -7.73 81.51
C PRO A 2 6.97 -8.25 80.29
N PRO A 3 6.10 -7.46 79.62
CA PRO A 3 5.24 -7.93 78.56
C PRO A 3 6.03 -7.98 77.26
N ARG A 4 5.81 -9.04 76.45
CA ARG A 4 6.34 -9.28 75.12
C ARG A 4 5.59 -8.42 74.11
N THR A 5 6.30 -7.53 73.46
CA THR A 5 5.84 -6.77 72.30
C THR A 5 5.89 -7.66 71.04
N LEU A 6 4.75 -7.96 70.44
CA LEU A 6 4.65 -8.54 69.13
C LEU A 6 4.98 -7.49 68.05
N LYS A 7 6.04 -7.70 67.30
CA LYS A 7 6.33 -6.95 66.06
C LYS A 7 5.56 -7.57 64.93
N ALA A 8 4.61 -6.83 64.32
CA ALA A 8 3.96 -7.22 63.07
C ALA A 8 4.90 -7.02 61.89
N PRO A 9 4.92 -7.91 60.88
CA PRO A 9 5.74 -7.74 59.70
C PRO A 9 5.05 -6.71 58.78
N ILE A 10 5.79 -5.69 58.38
CA ILE A 10 5.39 -4.74 57.32
C ILE A 10 5.54 -5.49 55.99
N LEU A 11 4.42 -5.83 55.38
CA LEU A 11 4.33 -6.36 54.02
C LEU A 11 4.55 -5.17 53.06
N ALA A 12 5.74 -5.04 52.49
CA ALA A 12 6.00 -4.06 51.43
C ALA A 12 5.37 -4.55 50.12
N LEU A 13 4.26 -3.93 49.73
CA LEU A 13 3.62 -4.11 48.42
C LEU A 13 4.49 -3.46 47.37
N LEU A 14 5.31 -4.21 46.66
CA LEU A 14 5.98 -3.75 45.41
C LEU A 14 4.91 -3.64 44.34
N ALA A 15 4.39 -2.44 44.13
CA ALA A 15 3.65 -2.08 42.92
C ALA A 15 4.63 -2.09 41.73
N ALA A 16 4.56 -3.15 40.93
CA ALA A 16 5.24 -3.21 39.65
C ALA A 16 4.61 -2.15 38.72
N LEU A 17 5.27 -1.01 38.60
CA LEU A 17 4.93 -0.01 37.59
C LEU A 17 5.25 -0.61 36.22
N VAL A 18 4.23 -1.15 35.54
CA VAL A 18 4.32 -1.51 34.13
C VAL A 18 4.48 -0.19 33.37
N LEU A 19 5.72 0.18 33.09
CA LEU A 19 6.02 1.26 32.15
C LEU A 19 5.51 0.79 30.78
N ALA A 20 4.31 1.23 30.41
CA ALA A 20 3.85 1.12 29.03
C ALA A 20 4.86 1.86 28.15
N THR A 21 5.61 1.11 27.36
CA THR A 21 6.47 1.71 26.33
C THR A 21 5.54 2.49 25.39
N PRO A 22 5.84 3.77 25.12
CA PRO A 22 5.01 4.55 24.19
C PRO A 22 4.94 3.82 22.88
N ALA A 23 3.72 3.62 22.36
CA ALA A 23 3.49 3.01 21.06
C ALA A 23 4.33 3.73 20.00
N SER A 24 5.05 2.98 19.18
CA SER A 24 5.90 3.58 18.16
C SER A 24 5.03 4.31 17.12
N ALA A 25 5.34 5.57 16.84
CA ALA A 25 4.69 6.37 15.80
C ALA A 25 4.89 5.79 14.40
N GLN A 26 5.86 4.90 14.26
CA GLN A 26 6.30 4.36 12.99
C GLN A 26 6.41 2.84 13.10
N MET A 27 5.64 2.16 12.28
CA MET A 27 5.68 0.70 12.17
C MET A 27 6.56 0.33 10.98
N ARG A 28 7.62 -0.45 11.26
CA ARG A 28 8.63 -0.89 10.30
C ARG A 28 8.51 -2.39 10.05
N GLY A 29 8.54 -2.80 8.78
CA GLY A 29 8.45 -4.22 8.42
C GLY A 29 8.43 -4.46 6.92
N HIS A 30 7.87 -3.49 6.15
CA HIS A 30 7.89 -3.59 4.69
C HIS A 30 9.29 -3.35 4.12
N GLY A 31 9.67 -4.20 3.16
CA GLY A 31 10.87 -4.05 2.34
C GLY A 31 10.69 -3.08 1.16
N GLY A 32 9.45 -2.75 0.79
CA GLY A 32 9.06 -1.82 -0.26
C GLY A 32 8.05 -0.77 0.19
N PRO A 33 7.68 0.20 -0.67
CA PRO A 33 6.61 1.15 -0.39
C PRO A 33 5.33 0.50 0.09
N VAL A 34 4.64 1.13 1.06
CA VAL A 34 3.33 0.67 1.57
C VAL A 34 2.23 1.20 0.68
N ARG A 35 1.57 0.30 -0.07
CA ARG A 35 0.62 0.63 -1.12
C ARG A 35 -0.83 0.65 -0.65
N ALA A 36 -1.16 -0.16 0.36
CA ALA A 36 -2.52 -0.35 0.85
C ALA A 36 -2.57 -0.38 2.37
N LEU A 37 -3.67 0.10 2.95
CA LEU A 37 -3.95 0.09 4.37
C LEU A 37 -5.44 -0.14 4.63
N ALA A 38 -5.73 -0.95 5.64
CA ALA A 38 -7.07 -1.07 6.24
C ALA A 38 -6.93 -1.26 7.75
N VAL A 39 -7.93 -0.86 8.50
CA VAL A 39 -7.99 -1.00 9.97
C VAL A 39 -9.17 -1.90 10.33
N THR A 40 -8.99 -2.80 11.28
CA THR A 40 -10.08 -3.65 11.78
C THR A 40 -11.15 -2.82 12.50
N GLY A 41 -12.41 -3.29 12.46
CA GLY A 41 -13.54 -2.56 13.04
C GLY A 41 -13.44 -2.29 14.55
N ASP A 42 -12.63 -3.08 15.27
CA ASP A 42 -12.32 -2.86 16.69
C ASP A 42 -11.15 -1.87 16.93
N GLY A 43 -10.52 -1.40 15.85
CA GLY A 43 -9.39 -0.45 15.89
C GLY A 43 -8.09 -1.02 16.46
N ARG A 44 -8.00 -2.34 16.69
CA ARG A 44 -6.81 -2.95 17.30
C ARG A 44 -5.72 -3.30 16.30
N LEU A 45 -6.10 -3.65 15.09
CA LEU A 45 -5.17 -4.10 14.06
C LEU A 45 -5.24 -3.20 12.84
N ALA A 46 -4.09 -3.05 12.18
CA ALA A 46 -4.03 -2.57 10.81
C ALA A 46 -3.47 -3.67 9.91
N ILE A 47 -3.95 -3.72 8.68
CA ILE A 47 -3.41 -4.56 7.61
C ILE A 47 -2.82 -3.64 6.56
N SER A 48 -1.58 -3.90 6.17
CA SER A 48 -0.93 -3.18 5.07
C SER A 48 -0.52 -4.11 3.95
N GLY A 49 -0.54 -3.61 2.73
CA GLY A 49 0.02 -4.25 1.55
C GLY A 49 1.17 -3.43 0.98
N GLY A 50 2.19 -4.08 0.46
CA GLY A 50 3.40 -3.41 -0.03
C GLY A 50 3.90 -3.88 -1.39
N PHE A 51 4.78 -3.08 -1.97
CA PHE A 51 5.52 -3.43 -3.19
C PHE A 51 6.47 -4.62 -2.99
N ASP A 52 6.76 -4.99 -1.74
CA ASP A 52 7.53 -6.17 -1.37
C ASP A 52 6.72 -7.47 -1.45
N GLN A 53 5.53 -7.43 -2.06
CA GLN A 53 4.62 -8.57 -2.28
C GLN A 53 4.02 -9.14 -1.00
N ALA A 54 4.24 -8.48 0.15
CA ALA A 54 3.75 -8.93 1.44
C ALA A 54 2.51 -8.14 1.89
N ALA A 55 1.62 -8.82 2.61
CA ALA A 55 0.69 -8.18 3.51
C ALA A 55 1.20 -8.34 4.95
N ILE A 56 1.11 -7.27 5.76
CA ILE A 56 1.55 -7.29 7.15
C ILE A 56 0.37 -6.91 8.05
N VAL A 57 0.18 -7.72 9.09
CA VAL A 57 -0.77 -7.43 10.17
C VAL A 57 -0.03 -6.76 11.33
N TRP A 58 -0.50 -5.61 11.74
CA TRP A 58 0.10 -4.79 12.79
C TRP A 58 -0.82 -4.71 14.01
N GLY A 59 -0.24 -4.82 15.21
CA GLY A 59 -0.89 -4.40 16.43
C GLY A 59 -0.78 -2.89 16.59
N LEU A 60 -1.90 -2.16 16.53
CA LEU A 60 -1.88 -0.69 16.61
C LEU A 60 -1.47 -0.21 18.01
N ASP A 61 -1.85 -0.92 19.06
CA ASP A 61 -1.50 -0.54 20.43
C ASP A 61 -0.01 -0.76 20.75
N THR A 62 0.62 -1.76 20.10
CA THR A 62 2.04 -2.08 20.30
C THR A 62 2.95 -1.44 19.25
N GLY A 63 2.41 -1.07 18.07
CA GLY A 63 3.17 -0.58 16.93
C GLY A 63 4.09 -1.63 16.30
N THR A 64 3.81 -2.93 16.49
CA THR A 64 4.63 -4.04 16.03
C THR A 64 3.93 -4.88 14.97
N ALA A 65 4.72 -5.48 14.06
CA ALA A 65 4.21 -6.48 13.14
C ALA A 65 3.90 -7.78 13.90
N LEU A 66 2.67 -8.26 13.77
CA LEU A 66 2.20 -9.51 14.36
C LEU A 66 2.34 -10.68 13.38
N SER A 67 2.18 -10.42 12.09
CA SER A 67 2.30 -11.43 11.03
C SER A 67 2.73 -10.79 9.73
N VAL A 68 3.58 -11.49 8.97
CA VAL A 68 3.99 -11.14 7.61
C VAL A 68 3.57 -12.26 6.68
N LEU A 69 2.65 -11.96 5.78
CA LEU A 69 1.98 -12.93 4.90
C LEU A 69 2.57 -12.79 3.48
N ARG A 70 3.15 -13.88 2.97
CA ARG A 70 3.85 -13.94 1.69
C ARG A 70 3.21 -14.98 0.78
N PHE A 71 2.17 -14.57 0.08
CA PHE A 71 1.45 -15.40 -0.87
C PHE A 71 1.54 -14.85 -2.30
N HIS A 72 1.37 -13.53 -2.42
CA HIS A 72 1.32 -12.87 -3.70
C HIS A 72 2.66 -12.88 -4.42
N GLU A 73 2.58 -12.87 -5.74
CA GLU A 73 3.74 -12.83 -6.63
C GLU A 73 3.97 -11.44 -7.26
N GLY A 74 3.13 -10.46 -6.95
CA GLY A 74 3.22 -9.06 -7.34
C GLY A 74 2.97 -8.15 -6.15
N ALA A 75 3.12 -6.83 -6.32
CA ALA A 75 2.81 -5.84 -5.30
C ALA A 75 1.38 -6.03 -4.78
N VAL A 76 1.19 -5.93 -3.46
CA VAL A 76 -0.14 -5.94 -2.85
C VAL A 76 -0.71 -4.53 -2.91
N ASN A 77 -1.63 -4.30 -3.85
CA ASN A 77 -2.16 -2.99 -4.18
C ASN A 77 -3.37 -2.58 -3.34
N ALA A 78 -4.12 -3.55 -2.83
CA ALA A 78 -5.30 -3.28 -2.03
C ALA A 78 -5.46 -4.31 -0.90
N VAL A 79 -6.00 -3.84 0.23
CA VAL A 79 -6.44 -4.67 1.36
C VAL A 79 -7.80 -4.20 1.83
N ALA A 80 -8.64 -5.13 2.28
CA ALA A 80 -9.96 -4.83 2.85
C ALA A 80 -10.25 -5.76 4.03
N VAL A 81 -10.81 -5.22 5.11
CA VAL A 81 -11.20 -6.00 6.29
C VAL A 81 -12.67 -6.39 6.16
N LEU A 82 -12.99 -7.62 6.48
CA LEU A 82 -14.35 -8.15 6.50
C LEU A 82 -14.95 -8.03 7.90
N PRO A 83 -16.28 -7.89 8.01
CA PRO A 83 -16.95 -7.76 9.32
C PRO A 83 -16.73 -8.94 10.27
N ASP A 84 -16.47 -10.12 9.74
CA ASP A 84 -16.22 -11.36 10.50
C ASP A 84 -14.76 -11.50 11.00
N GLY A 85 -13.94 -10.47 10.81
CA GLY A 85 -12.54 -10.44 11.23
C GLY A 85 -11.56 -11.06 10.24
N ARG A 86 -12.03 -11.60 9.09
CA ARG A 86 -11.18 -11.95 7.96
C ARG A 86 -10.73 -10.67 7.24
N PHE A 87 -9.78 -10.81 6.35
CA PHE A 87 -9.42 -9.73 5.44
C PHE A 87 -9.06 -10.27 4.05
N ALA A 88 -9.11 -9.40 3.06
CA ALA A 88 -8.71 -9.67 1.70
C ALA A 88 -7.46 -8.86 1.34
N SER A 89 -6.57 -9.45 0.54
CA SER A 89 -5.49 -8.75 -0.14
C SER A 89 -5.56 -8.98 -1.64
N ALA A 90 -5.24 -7.97 -2.43
CA ALA A 90 -5.25 -8.06 -3.89
C ALA A 90 -3.94 -7.53 -4.47
N SER A 91 -3.50 -8.12 -5.58
CA SER A 91 -2.16 -7.93 -6.06
C SER A 91 -2.09 -7.68 -7.58
N GLU A 92 -0.92 -7.20 -8.00
CA GLU A 92 -0.52 -7.13 -9.41
C GLU A 92 -0.50 -8.48 -10.11
N ASP A 93 -0.46 -9.59 -9.34
CA ASP A 93 -0.53 -10.95 -9.88
C ASP A 93 -1.94 -11.35 -10.38
N GLY A 94 -2.92 -10.44 -10.27
CA GLY A 94 -4.31 -10.67 -10.70
C GLY A 94 -5.15 -11.49 -9.71
N ARG A 95 -4.59 -11.88 -8.57
CA ARG A 95 -5.26 -12.71 -7.55
C ARG A 95 -5.71 -11.89 -6.36
N ILE A 96 -6.76 -12.38 -5.70
CA ILE A 96 -7.26 -11.88 -4.40
C ILE A 96 -7.18 -13.03 -3.43
N ALA A 97 -6.52 -12.85 -2.30
CA ALA A 97 -6.40 -13.83 -1.23
C ALA A 97 -7.29 -13.43 -0.05
N LEU A 98 -8.10 -14.37 0.44
CA LEU A 98 -8.90 -14.23 1.66
C LEU A 98 -8.17 -14.88 2.83
N TRP A 99 -8.03 -14.15 3.90
CA TRP A 99 -7.21 -14.53 5.05
C TRP A 99 -8.03 -14.60 6.34
N ARG A 100 -7.65 -15.53 7.19
CA ARG A 100 -8.03 -15.52 8.59
C ARG A 100 -6.82 -15.19 9.45
N LEU A 101 -6.99 -14.30 10.43
CA LEU A 101 -5.92 -13.95 11.35
C LEU A 101 -5.38 -15.21 12.06
N GLY A 102 -4.05 -15.28 12.16
CA GLY A 102 -3.34 -16.40 12.78
C GLY A 102 -3.02 -17.58 11.86
N LEU A 103 -3.51 -17.58 10.62
CA LEU A 103 -3.13 -18.58 9.62
C LEU A 103 -2.05 -18.00 8.66
N PRO A 104 -1.01 -18.79 8.32
CA PRO A 104 0.05 -18.34 7.43
C PRO A 104 -0.33 -18.37 5.94
N GLU A 105 -1.35 -19.17 5.57
CA GLU A 105 -1.83 -19.35 4.21
C GLU A 105 -3.24 -18.79 4.05
N PRO A 106 -3.64 -18.33 2.86
CA PRO A 106 -4.99 -17.86 2.62
C PRO A 106 -6.00 -19.00 2.72
N GLU A 107 -7.19 -18.74 3.30
CA GLU A 107 -8.29 -19.70 3.32
C GLU A 107 -8.84 -19.97 1.91
N ARG A 108 -8.81 -18.94 1.06
CA ARG A 108 -9.35 -19.00 -0.30
C ARG A 108 -8.65 -18.00 -1.20
N VAL A 109 -8.46 -18.38 -2.46
CA VAL A 109 -7.96 -17.51 -3.51
C VAL A 109 -9.07 -17.29 -4.54
N LEU A 110 -9.28 -16.03 -4.93
CA LEU A 110 -10.22 -15.64 -5.97
C LEU A 110 -9.40 -15.29 -7.21
N GLU A 111 -9.64 -16.00 -8.29
CA GLU A 111 -8.93 -15.87 -9.57
C GLU A 111 -9.90 -15.54 -10.70
N GLY A 112 -9.41 -14.79 -11.68
CA GLY A 112 -10.19 -14.47 -12.87
C GLY A 112 -9.87 -13.14 -13.52
N HIS A 113 -9.26 -12.18 -12.80
CA HIS A 113 -8.74 -10.96 -13.42
C HIS A 113 -7.54 -11.28 -14.33
N ALA A 114 -7.53 -10.65 -15.51
CA ALA A 114 -6.45 -10.80 -16.50
C ALA A 114 -5.34 -9.75 -16.33
N GLY A 115 -5.45 -8.88 -15.34
CA GLY A 115 -4.49 -7.83 -15.04
C GLY A 115 -4.41 -7.52 -13.55
N PRO A 116 -3.51 -6.60 -13.15
CA PRO A 116 -3.34 -6.16 -11.77
C PRO A 116 -4.65 -5.76 -11.11
N VAL A 117 -4.93 -6.29 -9.92
CA VAL A 117 -6.04 -5.84 -9.10
C VAL A 117 -5.58 -4.63 -8.31
N ALA A 118 -6.27 -3.49 -8.51
CA ALA A 118 -5.89 -2.18 -7.96
C ALA A 118 -6.72 -1.75 -6.74
N GLY A 119 -7.96 -2.23 -6.63
CA GLY A 119 -8.88 -1.84 -5.56
C GLY A 119 -9.71 -2.99 -5.04
N LEU A 120 -10.07 -2.92 -3.76
CA LEU A 120 -10.98 -3.84 -3.05
C LEU A 120 -11.99 -3.07 -2.23
N ALA A 121 -13.20 -3.60 -2.15
CA ALA A 121 -14.24 -3.16 -1.22
C ALA A 121 -15.04 -4.36 -0.71
N VAL A 122 -15.64 -4.21 0.47
CA VAL A 122 -16.54 -5.21 1.05
C VAL A 122 -17.95 -4.61 1.10
N SER A 123 -18.95 -5.40 0.73
CA SER A 123 -20.35 -4.97 0.75
C SER A 123 -20.82 -4.65 2.18
N PRO A 124 -21.82 -3.76 2.36
CA PRO A 124 -22.35 -3.40 3.68
C PRO A 124 -22.83 -4.59 4.50
N ASP A 125 -23.35 -5.61 3.84
CA ASP A 125 -23.79 -6.86 4.48
C ASP A 125 -22.65 -7.86 4.74
N GLY A 126 -21.43 -7.55 4.30
CA GLY A 126 -20.25 -8.40 4.45
C GLY A 126 -20.27 -9.69 3.63
N GLN A 127 -21.18 -9.84 2.66
CA GLN A 127 -21.33 -11.10 1.90
C GLN A 127 -20.60 -11.10 0.55
N THR A 128 -20.16 -9.94 0.07
CA THR A 128 -19.54 -9.79 -1.24
C THR A 128 -18.26 -8.96 -1.14
N VAL A 129 -17.21 -9.41 -1.82
CA VAL A 129 -16.03 -8.59 -2.10
C VAL A 129 -16.16 -8.04 -3.52
N ALA A 130 -15.93 -6.76 -3.70
CA ALA A 130 -15.77 -6.13 -5.00
C ALA A 130 -14.29 -5.87 -5.28
N SER A 131 -13.86 -6.05 -6.54
CA SER A 131 -12.50 -5.74 -6.99
C SER A 131 -12.52 -4.87 -8.22
N ALA A 132 -11.52 -3.99 -8.34
CA ALA A 132 -11.24 -3.19 -9.52
C ALA A 132 -9.89 -3.60 -10.11
N ALA A 133 -9.79 -3.75 -11.43
CA ALA A 133 -8.55 -4.23 -12.04
C ALA A 133 -8.18 -3.50 -13.34
N TRP A 134 -6.92 -3.60 -13.69
CA TRP A 134 -6.35 -2.99 -14.90
C TRP A 134 -6.67 -3.77 -16.18
N ASP A 135 -7.44 -4.85 -16.06
CA ASP A 135 -8.06 -5.53 -17.21
C ASP A 135 -9.31 -4.80 -17.75
N GLY A 136 -9.62 -3.60 -17.22
CA GLY A 136 -10.78 -2.80 -17.61
C GLY A 136 -12.09 -3.22 -16.96
N THR A 137 -12.06 -4.19 -16.03
CA THR A 137 -13.25 -4.70 -15.36
C THR A 137 -13.20 -4.49 -13.84
N ALA A 138 -14.38 -4.46 -13.23
CA ALA A 138 -14.55 -4.75 -11.83
C ALA A 138 -15.29 -6.09 -11.67
N ARG A 139 -15.19 -6.71 -10.50
CA ARG A 139 -15.87 -8.00 -10.24
C ARG A 139 -16.49 -8.03 -8.87
N LEU A 140 -17.63 -8.72 -8.75
CA LEU A 140 -18.29 -9.01 -7.49
C LEU A 140 -18.10 -10.51 -7.19
N TRP A 141 -17.54 -10.80 -6.02
CA TRP A 141 -17.19 -12.14 -5.56
C TRP A 141 -18.05 -12.51 -4.36
N PRO A 142 -19.04 -13.40 -4.51
CA PRO A 142 -19.83 -13.90 -3.38
C PRO A 142 -18.94 -14.68 -2.41
N LEU A 143 -18.94 -14.31 -1.12
CA LEU A 143 -18.14 -15.01 -0.11
C LEU A 143 -18.70 -16.39 0.25
N ALA A 144 -20.00 -16.61 0.04
CA ALA A 144 -20.61 -17.93 0.16
C ALA A 144 -20.16 -18.91 -0.93
N GLY A 145 -19.50 -18.44 -1.98
CA GLY A 145 -19.07 -19.22 -3.14
C GLY A 145 -19.90 -18.92 -4.38
N GLY A 146 -19.51 -19.55 -5.52
CA GLY A 146 -20.12 -19.31 -6.82
C GLY A 146 -19.27 -18.45 -7.75
N PRO A 147 -19.72 -18.23 -8.99
CA PRO A 147 -19.00 -17.45 -9.99
C PRO A 147 -19.01 -15.96 -9.65
N ALA A 148 -17.93 -15.27 -9.99
CA ALA A 148 -17.89 -13.82 -9.91
C ALA A 148 -18.77 -13.19 -10.99
N LYS A 149 -19.48 -12.11 -10.65
CA LYS A 149 -20.14 -11.23 -11.62
C LYS A 149 -19.13 -10.22 -12.16
N VAL A 150 -18.98 -10.15 -13.47
CA VAL A 150 -18.08 -9.19 -14.14
C VAL A 150 -18.84 -7.91 -14.44
N LEU A 151 -18.29 -6.77 -14.07
CA LEU A 151 -18.78 -5.44 -14.37
C LEU A 151 -17.93 -4.84 -15.49
N SER A 152 -18.46 -4.85 -16.71
CA SER A 152 -17.77 -4.40 -17.91
C SER A 152 -18.36 -3.11 -18.44
N GLY A 153 -17.50 -2.15 -18.83
CA GLY A 153 -17.95 -0.87 -19.37
C GLY A 153 -16.91 0.24 -19.33
N HIS A 154 -15.90 0.14 -18.45
CA HIS A 154 -14.76 1.03 -18.51
C HIS A 154 -13.94 0.79 -19.78
N THR A 155 -13.38 1.86 -20.36
CA THR A 155 -12.53 1.80 -21.54
C THR A 155 -11.03 1.89 -21.21
N GLY A 156 -10.70 1.88 -19.93
CA GLY A 156 -9.35 1.90 -19.39
C GLY A 156 -9.28 1.15 -18.06
N ASN A 157 -8.12 1.20 -17.42
CA ASN A 157 -7.89 0.58 -16.11
C ASN A 157 -8.94 1.03 -15.11
N VAL A 158 -9.55 0.08 -14.38
CA VAL A 158 -10.39 0.39 -13.23
C VAL A 158 -9.50 0.43 -12.00
N ASN A 159 -9.40 1.61 -11.39
CA ASN A 159 -8.44 1.87 -10.31
C ASN A 159 -9.06 1.76 -8.91
N ALA A 160 -10.36 2.00 -8.79
CA ALA A 160 -11.04 2.00 -7.51
C ALA A 160 -12.46 1.45 -7.59
N VAL A 161 -12.91 0.84 -6.50
CA VAL A 161 -14.26 0.32 -6.31
C VAL A 161 -14.70 0.57 -4.87
N ALA A 162 -15.99 0.86 -4.68
CA ALA A 162 -16.64 0.95 -3.36
C ALA A 162 -18.10 0.51 -3.46
N PHE A 163 -18.72 0.25 -2.31
CA PHE A 163 -20.15 0.05 -2.20
C PHE A 163 -20.83 1.32 -1.68
N LEU A 164 -22.00 1.62 -2.22
CA LEU A 164 -22.94 2.55 -1.62
C LEU A 164 -23.64 1.87 -0.43
N PRO A 165 -24.19 2.65 0.52
CA PRO A 165 -24.91 2.08 1.66
C PRO A 165 -26.11 1.20 1.30
N ASP A 166 -26.70 1.42 0.13
CA ASP A 166 -27.82 0.63 -0.40
C ASP A 166 -27.40 -0.65 -1.16
N GLY A 167 -26.09 -0.96 -1.17
CA GLY A 167 -25.53 -2.13 -1.83
C GLY A 167 -25.19 -1.95 -3.31
N ARG A 168 -25.50 -0.82 -3.93
CA ARG A 168 -24.98 -0.48 -5.26
C ARG A 168 -23.45 -0.37 -5.23
N VAL A 169 -22.83 -0.55 -6.38
CA VAL A 169 -21.37 -0.49 -6.52
C VAL A 169 -20.96 0.74 -7.32
N VAL A 170 -19.89 1.36 -6.92
CA VAL A 170 -19.28 2.49 -7.63
C VAL A 170 -17.87 2.13 -8.03
N THR A 171 -17.50 2.41 -9.27
CA THR A 171 -16.15 2.20 -9.81
C THR A 171 -15.61 3.49 -10.41
N ALA A 172 -14.28 3.68 -10.36
CA ALA A 172 -13.60 4.80 -10.98
C ALA A 172 -12.36 4.32 -11.74
N GLY A 173 -12.10 4.92 -12.90
CA GLY A 173 -11.06 4.43 -13.79
C GLY A 173 -10.24 5.50 -14.49
N ALA A 174 -9.22 5.02 -15.22
CA ALA A 174 -8.33 5.84 -16.04
C ALA A 174 -9.04 6.51 -17.22
N ASP A 175 -10.23 6.02 -17.58
CA ASP A 175 -11.12 6.62 -18.58
C ASP A 175 -11.86 7.87 -18.07
N ALA A 176 -11.47 8.38 -16.91
CA ALA A 176 -12.06 9.53 -16.24
C ALA A 176 -13.54 9.35 -15.85
N SER A 177 -14.05 8.12 -15.84
CA SER A 177 -15.44 7.87 -15.51
C SER A 177 -15.63 7.35 -14.09
N VAL A 178 -16.72 7.80 -13.45
CA VAL A 178 -17.34 7.18 -12.28
C VAL A 178 -18.56 6.43 -12.77
N ARG A 179 -18.63 5.11 -12.54
CA ARG A 179 -19.77 4.29 -12.94
C ARG A 179 -20.48 3.74 -11.73
N VAL A 180 -21.80 3.69 -11.80
CA VAL A 180 -22.67 3.13 -10.77
C VAL A 180 -23.31 1.85 -11.32
N TRP A 181 -23.29 0.81 -10.52
CA TRP A 181 -23.85 -0.50 -10.83
C TRP A 181 -24.85 -0.91 -9.76
N SER A 182 -25.90 -1.59 -10.13
CA SER A 182 -26.82 -2.19 -9.16
C SER A 182 -26.11 -3.24 -8.28
N ALA A 183 -26.71 -3.65 -7.19
CA ALA A 183 -26.21 -4.75 -6.37
C ALA A 183 -26.10 -6.08 -7.16
N ALA A 184 -26.90 -6.24 -8.22
CA ALA A 184 -26.81 -7.38 -9.14
C ALA A 184 -25.71 -7.21 -10.22
N GLY A 185 -25.00 -6.06 -10.25
CA GLY A 185 -23.92 -5.78 -11.19
C GLY A 185 -24.40 -5.27 -12.56
N GLU A 186 -25.62 -4.77 -12.67
CA GLU A 186 -26.10 -4.14 -13.91
C GLU A 186 -25.75 -2.63 -13.91
N PRO A 187 -25.42 -2.02 -15.07
CA PRO A 187 -25.08 -0.61 -15.14
C PRO A 187 -26.30 0.25 -14.82
N VAL A 188 -26.13 1.23 -13.94
CA VAL A 188 -27.17 2.17 -13.50
C VAL A 188 -26.87 3.59 -13.97
N GLY A 189 -25.61 4.02 -13.87
CA GLY A 189 -25.21 5.38 -14.21
C GLY A 189 -23.74 5.49 -14.59
N ASN A 190 -23.41 6.58 -15.28
CA ASN A 190 -22.04 6.93 -15.65
C ASN A 190 -21.87 8.44 -15.66
N VAL A 191 -20.79 8.93 -15.06
CA VAL A 191 -20.39 10.34 -15.07
C VAL A 191 -18.94 10.43 -15.52
N THR A 192 -18.68 11.27 -16.52
CA THR A 192 -17.31 11.56 -16.96
C THR A 192 -16.81 12.82 -16.27
N LEU A 193 -15.66 12.73 -15.63
CA LEU A 193 -14.99 13.83 -14.95
C LEU A 193 -13.82 14.34 -15.84
N PRO A 194 -13.26 15.53 -15.52
CA PRO A 194 -12.24 16.15 -16.39
C PRO A 194 -10.92 15.40 -16.51
N SER A 195 -10.62 14.47 -15.58
CA SER A 195 -9.31 13.81 -15.50
C SER A 195 -9.42 12.35 -15.07
N ALA A 196 -8.43 11.55 -15.47
CA ALA A 196 -8.28 10.15 -15.04
C ALA A 196 -8.33 10.02 -13.51
N LEU A 197 -9.06 9.02 -13.03
CA LEU A 197 -9.30 8.79 -11.61
C LEU A 197 -8.39 7.68 -11.08
N SER A 198 -7.79 7.92 -9.93
CA SER A 198 -6.95 6.95 -9.22
C SER A 198 -7.67 6.30 -8.05
N THR A 199 -8.65 6.99 -7.46
CA THR A 199 -9.27 6.59 -6.19
C THR A 199 -10.68 7.16 -6.04
N LEU A 200 -11.48 6.48 -5.22
CA LEU A 200 -12.77 6.96 -4.76
C LEU A 200 -13.02 6.53 -3.30
N ALA A 201 -13.93 7.22 -2.64
CA ALA A 201 -14.45 6.84 -1.33
C ALA A 201 -15.95 7.18 -1.27
N VAL A 202 -16.72 6.39 -0.52
CA VAL A 202 -18.17 6.58 -0.36
C VAL A 202 -18.48 6.90 1.10
N ALA A 203 -19.24 7.94 1.31
CA ALA A 203 -19.69 8.39 2.63
C ALA A 203 -20.92 7.60 3.11
N PRO A 204 -21.19 7.56 4.43
CA PRO A 204 -22.35 6.87 4.99
C PRO A 204 -23.70 7.38 4.46
N ASP A 205 -23.78 8.62 3.97
CA ASP A 205 -24.96 9.20 3.34
C ASP A 205 -25.08 8.93 1.83
N GLY A 206 -24.11 8.18 1.26
CA GLY A 206 -24.09 7.82 -0.15
C GLY A 206 -23.37 8.82 -1.07
N ASP A 207 -22.84 9.92 -0.55
CA ASP A 207 -22.01 10.83 -1.34
C ASP A 207 -20.68 10.15 -1.72
N ILE A 208 -20.19 10.44 -2.91
CA ILE A 208 -18.98 9.87 -3.49
C ILE A 208 -17.92 10.95 -3.53
N ALA A 209 -16.72 10.66 -3.04
CA ALA A 209 -15.54 11.47 -3.30
C ALA A 209 -14.67 10.74 -4.33
N ALA A 210 -14.26 11.43 -5.40
CA ALA A 210 -13.42 10.90 -6.45
C ALA A 210 -12.25 11.85 -6.72
N ALA A 211 -11.07 11.31 -6.99
CA ALA A 211 -9.86 12.10 -7.26
C ALA A 211 -8.85 11.32 -8.12
N GLY A 212 -7.91 12.04 -8.71
CA GLY A 212 -6.91 11.42 -9.57
C GLY A 212 -5.81 12.37 -10.04
N ALA A 213 -5.55 12.35 -11.33
CA ALA A 213 -4.36 12.93 -11.95
C ALA A 213 -4.31 14.47 -11.87
N ASP A 214 -5.45 15.15 -11.82
CA ASP A 214 -5.52 16.62 -11.77
C ASP A 214 -5.48 17.19 -10.34
N ALA A 215 -5.15 16.36 -9.36
CA ALA A 215 -5.05 16.75 -7.95
C ALA A 215 -6.33 17.37 -7.34
N THR A 216 -7.48 17.17 -7.99
CA THR A 216 -8.76 17.72 -7.55
C THR A 216 -9.62 16.61 -6.95
N VAL A 217 -10.04 16.79 -5.69
CA VAL A 217 -11.09 15.98 -5.09
C VAL A 217 -12.46 16.54 -5.49
N ARG A 218 -13.32 15.70 -6.05
CA ARG A 218 -14.69 16.03 -6.41
C ARG A 218 -15.67 15.27 -5.54
N PHE A 219 -16.61 15.97 -4.96
CA PHE A 219 -17.71 15.40 -4.19
C PHE A 219 -18.94 15.32 -5.11
N LEU A 220 -19.47 14.11 -5.27
CA LEU A 220 -20.64 13.82 -6.07
C LEU A 220 -21.73 13.26 -5.17
N ASN A 221 -23.00 13.51 -5.52
CA ASN A 221 -24.10 12.76 -4.90
C ASN A 221 -24.20 11.34 -5.48
N ALA A 222 -25.05 10.51 -4.92
CA ALA A 222 -25.27 9.13 -5.36
C ALA A 222 -25.78 8.99 -6.82
N ASP A 223 -26.29 10.08 -7.41
CA ASP A 223 -26.72 10.15 -8.82
C ASP A 223 -25.61 10.65 -9.75
N GLY A 224 -24.43 10.97 -9.19
CA GLY A 224 -23.24 11.37 -9.94
C GLY A 224 -23.12 12.89 -10.19
N ALA A 225 -24.03 13.73 -9.70
CA ALA A 225 -23.88 15.18 -9.85
C ALA A 225 -22.77 15.72 -8.94
N VAL A 226 -21.84 16.47 -9.50
CA VAL A 226 -20.75 17.13 -8.74
C VAL A 226 -21.33 18.27 -7.92
N ARG A 227 -21.12 18.22 -6.60
CA ARG A 227 -21.58 19.23 -5.63
C ARG A 227 -20.51 20.24 -5.26
N ALA A 228 -19.27 19.75 -5.14
CA ALA A 228 -18.12 20.58 -4.76
C ALA A 228 -16.83 20.00 -5.31
N SER A 229 -15.81 20.84 -5.40
CA SER A 229 -14.47 20.45 -5.83
C SER A 229 -13.44 21.16 -4.96
N VAL A 230 -12.34 20.47 -4.64
CA VAL A 230 -11.22 20.99 -3.86
C VAL A 230 -9.93 20.65 -4.59
N GLU A 231 -9.20 21.66 -5.06
CA GLU A 231 -7.88 21.52 -5.64
C GLU A 231 -6.83 21.45 -4.51
N LEU A 232 -5.97 20.44 -4.53
CA LEU A 232 -4.99 20.18 -3.46
C LEU A 232 -3.55 20.51 -3.85
N GLY A 233 -3.30 20.99 -5.05
CA GLY A 233 -1.98 21.36 -5.55
C GLY A 233 -1.61 20.62 -6.85
N PRO A 234 -0.32 20.58 -7.22
CA PRO A 234 0.08 20.06 -8.54
C PRO A 234 0.23 18.53 -8.59
N ALA A 235 0.29 17.86 -7.45
CA ALA A 235 0.58 16.43 -7.40
C ALA A 235 -0.69 15.59 -7.38
N PRO A 236 -0.78 14.50 -8.20
CA PRO A 236 -1.94 13.61 -8.23
C PRO A 236 -2.37 13.11 -6.85
N VAL A 237 -3.68 12.98 -6.64
CA VAL A 237 -4.25 12.30 -5.48
C VAL A 237 -4.29 10.80 -5.76
N ILE A 238 -3.72 10.00 -4.85
CA ILE A 238 -3.54 8.55 -5.02
C ILE A 238 -4.51 7.75 -4.16
N ALA A 239 -4.83 8.23 -2.96
CA ALA A 239 -5.72 7.52 -2.04
C ALA A 239 -6.65 8.49 -1.32
N LEU A 240 -7.88 8.03 -1.07
CA LEU A 240 -8.90 8.71 -0.30
C LEU A 240 -9.39 7.81 0.83
N ALA A 241 -9.67 8.39 1.99
CA ALA A 241 -10.35 7.72 3.08
C ALA A 241 -11.27 8.67 3.82
N LEU A 242 -12.53 8.26 4.04
CA LEU A 242 -13.50 9.01 4.85
C LEU A 242 -13.37 8.66 6.32
N SER A 243 -13.53 9.67 7.18
CA SER A 243 -13.68 9.43 8.61
C SER A 243 -14.92 8.58 8.91
N PRO A 244 -14.95 7.82 10.00
CA PRO A 244 -16.08 6.94 10.33
C PRO A 244 -17.42 7.66 10.42
N ASP A 245 -17.41 8.92 10.86
CA ASP A 245 -18.59 9.79 10.94
C ASP A 245 -18.96 10.43 9.59
N GLY A 246 -18.17 10.20 8.54
CA GLY A 246 -18.35 10.76 7.20
C GLY A 246 -18.12 12.27 7.09
N THR A 247 -17.69 12.95 8.15
CA THR A 247 -17.55 14.43 8.14
C THR A 247 -16.25 14.92 7.54
N ARG A 248 -15.19 14.08 7.55
CA ARG A 248 -13.86 14.42 7.06
C ARG A 248 -13.39 13.44 5.99
N LEU A 249 -12.64 13.94 5.04
CA LEU A 249 -11.98 13.15 4.00
C LEU A 249 -10.48 13.40 4.07
N ALA A 250 -9.70 12.33 4.17
CA ALA A 250 -8.27 12.37 4.01
C ALA A 250 -7.89 12.04 2.55
N ALA A 251 -7.11 12.91 1.92
CA ALA A 251 -6.65 12.77 0.55
C ALA A 251 -5.13 12.71 0.52
N ALA A 252 -4.58 11.56 0.17
CA ALA A 252 -3.14 11.31 0.09
C ALA A 252 -2.63 11.51 -1.33
N GLY A 253 -1.50 12.21 -1.47
CA GLY A 253 -0.96 12.62 -2.75
C GLY A 253 0.44 12.11 -3.07
N ALA A 254 0.76 12.09 -4.36
CA ALA A 254 2.08 11.78 -4.88
C ALA A 254 3.15 12.77 -4.41
N GLY A 255 2.77 13.98 -4.00
CA GLY A 255 3.65 15.00 -3.44
C GLY A 255 4.11 14.77 -1.99
N GLY A 256 3.69 13.67 -1.35
CA GLY A 256 4.11 13.32 0.02
C GLY A 256 3.28 13.97 1.12
N THR A 257 2.12 14.54 0.79
CA THR A 257 1.21 15.19 1.72
C THR A 257 -0.11 14.41 1.85
N VAL A 258 -0.80 14.60 2.97
CA VAL A 258 -2.18 14.17 3.16
C VAL A 258 -3.00 15.37 3.61
N SER A 259 -3.93 15.81 2.78
CA SER A 259 -4.86 16.90 3.10
C SER A 259 -6.12 16.33 3.75
N VAL A 260 -6.48 16.85 4.91
CA VAL A 260 -7.75 16.54 5.57
C VAL A 260 -8.76 17.62 5.25
N ILE A 261 -9.84 17.22 4.60
CA ILE A 261 -10.88 18.09 4.07
C ILE A 261 -12.13 17.94 4.94
N GLU A 262 -12.72 19.06 5.37
CA GLU A 262 -14.06 19.10 5.96
C GLU A 262 -15.10 18.93 4.85
N ARG A 263 -15.77 17.78 4.81
CA ARG A 263 -16.69 17.44 3.71
C ARG A 263 -17.86 18.42 3.57
N PRO A 264 -18.54 18.88 4.65
CA PRO A 264 -19.68 19.79 4.52
C PRO A 264 -19.34 21.15 3.91
N THR A 265 -18.11 21.62 4.12
CA THR A 265 -17.67 22.93 3.63
C THR A 265 -16.73 22.85 2.43
N ALA A 266 -16.27 21.65 2.08
CA ALA A 266 -15.26 21.38 1.06
C ALA A 266 -13.97 22.23 1.27
N LYS A 267 -13.55 22.41 2.53
CA LYS A 267 -12.33 23.17 2.89
C LYS A 267 -11.29 22.28 3.49
N VAL A 268 -10.02 22.51 3.12
CA VAL A 268 -8.88 21.86 3.77
C VAL A 268 -8.78 22.38 5.21
N ARG A 269 -8.85 21.46 6.17
CA ARG A 269 -8.70 21.74 7.59
C ARG A 269 -7.24 21.85 7.97
N TYR A 270 -6.44 20.85 7.57
CA TYR A 270 -4.98 20.82 7.76
C TYR A 270 -4.36 19.85 6.77
N THR A 271 -3.03 19.92 6.65
CA THR A 271 -2.25 19.04 5.80
C THR A 271 -1.14 18.37 6.61
N LEU A 272 -1.09 17.05 6.56
CA LEU A 272 0.00 16.26 7.10
C LEU A 272 1.18 16.32 6.14
N VAL A 273 2.35 16.66 6.63
CA VAL A 273 3.58 16.72 5.83
C VAL A 273 4.46 15.55 6.23
N GLY A 274 4.66 14.63 5.32
CA GLY A 274 5.55 13.49 5.46
C GLY A 274 6.99 13.80 5.01
N PRO A 275 7.82 12.78 4.79
CA PRO A 275 9.23 12.92 4.42
C PRO A 275 9.46 13.34 2.96
N GLY A 276 8.44 13.85 2.25
CA GLY A 276 8.54 14.28 0.86
C GLY A 276 8.46 13.13 -0.17
N LEU A 277 8.17 11.91 0.27
CA LEU A 277 7.91 10.75 -0.58
C LEU A 277 6.41 10.52 -0.74
N PRO A 278 5.94 9.94 -1.87
CA PRO A 278 4.53 9.69 -2.10
C PRO A 278 3.86 8.95 -0.94
N VAL A 279 2.67 9.41 -0.55
CA VAL A 279 1.80 8.68 0.38
C VAL A 279 0.79 7.89 -0.44
N TRP A 280 0.96 6.56 -0.45
CA TRP A 280 0.20 5.65 -1.30
C TRP A 280 -1.12 5.18 -0.70
N SER A 281 -1.25 5.25 0.61
CA SER A 281 -2.42 4.76 1.32
C SER A 281 -2.71 5.57 2.57
N VAL A 282 -4.00 5.67 2.92
CA VAL A 282 -4.49 6.32 4.12
C VAL A 282 -5.71 5.58 4.63
N ALA A 283 -5.83 5.45 5.94
CA ALA A 283 -6.98 4.86 6.62
C ALA A 283 -7.26 5.61 7.92
N TRP A 284 -8.51 5.61 8.35
CA TRP A 284 -8.93 6.12 9.64
C TRP A 284 -9.04 4.97 10.64
N ARG A 285 -8.70 5.25 11.90
CA ARG A 285 -9.13 4.39 13.00
C ARG A 285 -10.64 4.48 13.15
N PRO A 286 -11.36 3.37 13.49
CA PRO A 286 -12.83 3.38 13.55
C PRO A 286 -13.44 4.34 14.56
N ASP A 287 -12.71 4.73 15.60
CA ASP A 287 -13.11 5.75 16.58
C ASP A 287 -12.87 7.20 16.09
N GLY A 288 -12.29 7.38 14.91
CA GLY A 288 -11.97 8.67 14.32
C GLY A 288 -10.81 9.41 14.99
N SER A 289 -10.11 8.79 15.95
CA SER A 289 -9.04 9.43 16.73
C SER A 289 -7.72 9.54 15.97
N GLU A 290 -7.47 8.64 15.03
CA GLU A 290 -6.20 8.57 14.33
C GLU A 290 -6.37 8.41 12.81
N LEU A 291 -5.43 9.00 12.08
CA LEU A 291 -5.12 8.67 10.69
C LEU A 291 -3.90 7.76 10.63
N ILE A 292 -3.94 6.78 9.75
CA ILE A 292 -2.83 5.87 9.49
C ILE A 292 -2.45 6.02 8.02
N THR A 293 -1.16 6.21 7.74
CA THR A 293 -0.65 6.44 6.39
C THR A 293 0.45 5.46 6.04
N GLY A 294 0.51 5.06 4.78
CA GLY A 294 1.57 4.25 4.22
C GLY A 294 2.19 4.92 3.00
N GLY A 295 3.50 4.90 2.90
CA GLY A 295 4.19 5.69 1.89
C GLY A 295 5.41 5.05 1.26
N GLY A 296 6.04 5.85 0.38
CA GLY A 296 7.26 5.50 -0.35
C GLY A 296 8.47 5.23 0.53
N ASP A 297 8.43 5.68 1.78
CA ASP A 297 9.46 5.45 2.80
C ASP A 297 9.35 4.09 3.50
N ARG A 298 8.43 3.23 3.08
CA ARG A 298 8.21 1.86 3.59
C ARG A 298 7.68 1.79 5.02
N LEU A 299 7.15 2.92 5.55
CA LEU A 299 6.65 3.01 6.90
C LEU A 299 5.13 3.10 6.92
N VAL A 300 4.53 2.53 7.95
CA VAL A 300 3.18 2.83 8.37
C VAL A 300 3.26 3.82 9.51
N ARG A 301 2.60 4.99 9.38
CA ARG A 301 2.63 6.10 10.35
C ARG A 301 1.27 6.34 10.95
N ARG A 302 1.27 6.84 12.17
CA ARG A 302 0.06 7.21 12.92
C ARG A 302 0.06 8.71 13.20
N TRP A 303 -1.10 9.32 13.08
CA TRP A 303 -1.31 10.75 13.22
C TRP A 303 -2.55 11.01 14.08
N ASP A 304 -2.47 11.93 15.01
CA ASP A 304 -3.64 12.41 15.75
C ASP A 304 -4.61 13.11 14.77
N ALA A 305 -5.83 12.62 14.69
CA ALA A 305 -6.80 13.09 13.70
C ALA A 305 -7.45 14.44 14.04
N ALA A 306 -7.28 14.94 15.27
CA ALA A 306 -7.80 16.25 15.66
C ALA A 306 -6.82 17.36 15.30
N THR A 307 -5.52 17.11 15.49
CA THR A 307 -4.45 18.10 15.37
C THR A 307 -3.58 17.94 14.13
N GLY A 308 -3.56 16.73 13.53
CA GLY A 308 -2.62 16.36 12.49
C GLY A 308 -1.19 16.12 13.00
N ALA A 309 -0.99 16.08 14.31
CA ALA A 309 0.30 15.80 14.90
C ALA A 309 0.65 14.31 14.79
N PRO A 310 1.92 13.95 14.57
CA PRO A 310 2.35 12.56 14.60
C PRO A 310 2.22 11.98 16.01
N ILE A 311 1.75 10.75 16.12
CA ILE A 311 1.68 10.04 17.40
C ILE A 311 3.02 9.36 17.67
N GLY A 312 3.81 9.91 18.60
CA GLY A 312 5.16 9.49 18.96
C GLY A 312 6.26 10.20 18.16
N PRO A 313 7.54 9.90 18.41
CA PRO A 313 8.63 10.61 17.77
C PRO A 313 8.57 10.38 16.25
N LEU A 314 8.47 11.47 15.49
CA LEU A 314 8.89 11.51 14.10
C LEU A 314 10.41 11.31 14.09
N ALA A 315 10.87 10.06 14.31
CA ALA A 315 12.15 9.75 13.76
C ALA A 315 11.98 9.87 12.25
N MET A 316 12.38 11.01 11.70
CA MET A 316 12.78 11.09 10.31
C MET A 316 14.17 10.43 10.26
N PRO A 317 14.30 9.09 10.05
CA PRO A 317 15.54 8.71 9.44
C PRO A 317 15.35 9.26 8.02
N ARG A 318 16.14 10.24 7.61
CA ARG A 318 16.63 10.14 6.24
C ARG A 318 16.90 8.65 6.07
N PRO A 319 16.31 7.96 5.06
CA PRO A 319 16.82 6.64 4.70
C PRO A 319 18.32 6.84 4.71
N ALA A 320 19.04 6.05 5.52
CA ALA A 320 20.48 6.13 5.49
C ALA A 320 20.78 6.10 4.00
N ASP A 321 21.32 7.19 3.47
CA ASP A 321 21.56 7.28 2.04
C ASP A 321 22.57 6.15 1.80
N THR A 322 22.02 4.99 1.36
CA THR A 322 22.83 3.77 1.11
C THR A 322 23.91 4.09 0.10
N LEU A 323 23.77 5.23 -0.58
CA LEU A 323 24.71 5.77 -1.54
C LEU A 323 25.56 6.92 -0.96
N ALA A 324 25.39 7.29 0.32
CA ALA A 324 26.15 8.40 0.92
C ALA A 324 27.67 8.21 0.83
N ALA A 325 28.15 6.96 0.99
CA ALA A 325 29.56 6.61 0.84
C ALA A 325 30.09 6.76 -0.61
N PHE A 326 29.18 6.90 -1.59
CA PHE A 326 29.46 7.00 -3.02
C PHE A 326 29.00 8.34 -3.60
N HIS A 327 28.90 9.36 -2.74
CA HIS A 327 28.45 10.69 -3.17
C HIS A 327 29.37 11.24 -4.26
N GLY A 328 28.77 11.72 -5.38
CA GLY A 328 29.51 12.23 -6.54
C GLY A 328 29.99 11.16 -7.54
N GLU A 329 29.81 9.87 -7.24
CA GLU A 329 30.09 8.82 -8.22
C GLU A 329 28.93 8.71 -9.22
N ARG A 330 29.22 8.83 -10.52
CA ARG A 330 28.20 8.77 -11.58
C ARG A 330 27.37 7.49 -11.55
N GLY A 331 28.00 6.34 -11.25
CA GLY A 331 27.32 5.06 -11.15
C GLY A 331 26.32 5.01 -10.00
N ALA A 332 26.64 5.64 -8.86
CA ALA A 332 25.70 5.76 -7.74
C ALA A 332 24.52 6.67 -8.08
N GLU A 333 24.74 7.73 -8.85
CA GLU A 333 23.65 8.59 -9.34
C GLU A 333 22.70 7.83 -10.25
N VAL A 334 23.24 7.05 -11.19
CA VAL A 334 22.47 6.17 -12.08
C VAL A 334 21.70 5.12 -11.27
N PHE A 335 22.33 4.52 -10.25
CA PHE A 335 21.71 3.51 -9.40
C PHE A 335 20.62 4.05 -8.47
N ARG A 336 20.51 5.35 -8.28
CA ARG A 336 19.59 6.00 -7.33
C ARG A 336 18.14 5.55 -7.51
N ALA A 337 17.68 5.32 -8.72
CA ALA A 337 16.34 4.80 -9.00
C ALA A 337 16.16 3.34 -8.54
N CYS A 338 17.23 2.55 -8.52
CA CYS A 338 17.21 1.12 -8.23
C CYS A 338 17.16 0.81 -6.73
N VAL A 339 17.59 1.77 -5.86
CA VAL A 339 17.61 1.61 -4.39
C VAL A 339 16.22 1.38 -3.81
N ALA A 340 15.18 1.82 -4.51
CA ALA A 340 13.79 1.60 -4.09
C ALA A 340 13.45 0.11 -3.99
N CYS A 341 14.00 -0.68 -4.91
CA CYS A 341 13.68 -2.10 -5.04
C CYS A 341 14.82 -3.04 -4.66
N HIS A 342 16.08 -2.60 -4.69
CA HIS A 342 17.26 -3.45 -4.45
C HIS A 342 18.09 -2.96 -3.27
N SER A 343 18.58 -3.88 -2.44
CA SER A 343 19.59 -3.61 -1.43
C SER A 343 20.98 -3.91 -1.98
N LEU A 344 21.99 -3.17 -1.51
CA LEU A 344 23.41 -3.41 -1.84
C LEU A 344 24.10 -4.32 -0.81
N LYS A 345 23.52 -4.41 0.40
CA LYS A 345 24.04 -5.21 1.51
C LYS A 345 23.03 -6.26 1.98
N PRO A 346 23.48 -7.40 2.51
CA PRO A 346 22.58 -8.46 2.97
C PRO A 346 21.69 -8.06 4.16
N ASP A 347 22.17 -7.16 5.02
CA ASP A 347 21.54 -6.73 6.28
C ASP A 347 20.53 -5.58 6.11
N GLU A 348 20.35 -5.05 4.90
CA GLU A 348 19.38 -3.98 4.62
C GLU A 348 17.91 -4.47 4.58
N GLY A 349 17.68 -5.76 4.79
CA GLY A 349 16.35 -6.38 4.78
C GLY A 349 15.79 -6.64 3.38
N PRO A 350 14.69 -7.43 3.29
CA PRO A 350 14.06 -7.76 2.01
C PRO A 350 13.40 -6.52 1.39
N ARG A 351 13.54 -6.42 0.06
CA ARG A 351 12.92 -5.39 -0.78
C ARG A 351 12.10 -6.03 -1.90
N ALA A 352 11.41 -5.22 -2.70
CA ALA A 352 10.63 -5.69 -3.84
C ALA A 352 11.48 -6.49 -4.85
N GLY A 353 12.73 -6.06 -5.07
CA GLY A 353 13.74 -6.79 -5.86
C GLY A 353 14.69 -7.59 -4.98
N PRO A 354 15.41 -8.55 -5.55
CA PRO A 354 16.43 -9.32 -4.84
C PRO A 354 17.60 -8.42 -4.40
N THR A 355 18.28 -8.82 -3.32
CA THR A 355 19.54 -8.15 -2.95
C THR A 355 20.57 -8.28 -4.05
N LEU A 356 21.32 -7.21 -4.32
CA LEU A 356 22.43 -7.19 -5.24
C LEU A 356 23.78 -7.52 -4.56
N ALA A 357 23.80 -7.67 -3.24
CA ALA A 357 25.00 -8.12 -2.53
C ALA A 357 25.54 -9.40 -3.17
N GLY A 358 26.80 -9.39 -3.58
CA GLY A 358 27.45 -10.52 -4.27
C GLY A 358 26.78 -10.91 -5.60
N ILE A 359 26.26 -9.94 -6.36
CA ILE A 359 25.55 -10.24 -7.63
C ILE A 359 26.47 -10.85 -8.69
N PHE A 360 27.70 -10.36 -8.81
CA PHE A 360 28.60 -10.83 -9.85
C PHE A 360 29.10 -12.27 -9.59
N GLY A 361 29.02 -13.10 -10.63
CA GLY A 361 29.22 -14.54 -10.53
C GLY A 361 28.00 -15.34 -10.10
N ARG A 362 26.93 -14.68 -9.67
CA ARG A 362 25.72 -15.35 -9.23
C ARG A 362 24.80 -15.70 -10.40
N ARG A 363 24.27 -16.93 -10.40
CA ARG A 363 23.25 -17.33 -11.38
C ARG A 363 21.93 -16.61 -11.13
N ILE A 364 21.23 -16.24 -12.20
CA ILE A 364 19.88 -15.69 -12.12
C ILE A 364 18.95 -16.60 -11.30
N ALA A 365 18.06 -16.02 -10.55
CA ALA A 365 17.04 -16.69 -9.75
C ALA A 365 17.57 -17.70 -8.72
N SER A 366 18.81 -17.51 -8.20
CA SER A 366 19.48 -18.47 -7.30
C SER A 366 19.45 -18.07 -5.81
N LEU A 367 18.94 -16.88 -5.43
CA LEU A 367 18.84 -16.53 -4.00
C LEU A 367 17.74 -17.35 -3.33
N PRO A 368 18.02 -18.07 -2.22
CA PRO A 368 17.06 -18.95 -1.58
C PRO A 368 15.88 -18.18 -0.94
N ASP A 369 16.16 -16.99 -0.43
CA ASP A 369 15.19 -16.20 0.34
C ASP A 369 14.39 -15.21 -0.54
N TYR A 370 14.51 -15.30 -1.88
CA TYR A 370 13.77 -14.48 -2.81
C TYR A 370 12.91 -15.32 -3.76
N ARG A 371 11.63 -14.98 -3.88
CA ARG A 371 10.68 -15.72 -4.73
C ARG A 371 10.71 -15.21 -6.17
N TYR A 372 11.44 -15.92 -7.02
CA TYR A 372 11.53 -15.63 -8.45
C TYR A 372 10.37 -16.23 -9.23
N SER A 373 10.03 -15.63 -10.39
CA SER A 373 9.11 -16.24 -11.35
C SER A 373 9.70 -17.52 -11.95
N ASP A 374 8.84 -18.44 -12.36
CA ASP A 374 9.30 -19.70 -12.99
C ASP A 374 10.00 -19.44 -14.33
N ALA A 375 9.67 -18.34 -14.99
CA ALA A 375 10.37 -17.91 -16.20
C ALA A 375 11.85 -17.63 -15.91
N LEU A 376 12.14 -16.86 -14.84
CA LEU A 376 13.52 -16.53 -14.45
C LEU A 376 14.29 -17.75 -13.96
N LYS A 377 13.65 -18.69 -13.25
CA LYS A 377 14.29 -19.94 -12.77
C LYS A 377 14.77 -20.84 -13.91
N ARG A 378 14.11 -20.75 -15.08
CA ARG A 378 14.47 -21.53 -16.28
C ARG A 378 15.57 -20.91 -17.12
N MET A 379 15.97 -19.66 -16.82
CA MET A 379 17.04 -18.99 -17.55
C MET A 379 18.42 -19.45 -17.11
N ASP A 380 19.35 -19.48 -18.06
CA ASP A 380 20.75 -19.80 -17.80
C ASP A 380 21.61 -18.54 -17.99
N ILE A 381 21.44 -17.57 -17.08
CA ILE A 381 22.20 -16.33 -17.06
C ILE A 381 23.05 -16.30 -15.78
N VAL A 382 24.32 -16.02 -15.92
CA VAL A 382 25.20 -15.65 -14.80
C VAL A 382 25.40 -14.14 -14.88
N TRP A 383 25.23 -13.46 -13.75
CA TRP A 383 25.42 -12.03 -13.68
C TRP A 383 26.89 -11.68 -13.73
N THR A 384 27.31 -11.07 -14.81
CA THR A 384 28.64 -10.50 -15.04
C THR A 384 28.51 -9.01 -15.34
N PRO A 385 29.60 -8.23 -15.35
CA PRO A 385 29.58 -6.86 -15.83
C PRO A 385 28.86 -6.70 -17.17
N GLU A 386 29.13 -7.58 -18.12
CA GLU A 386 28.58 -7.55 -19.47
C GLU A 386 27.08 -7.87 -19.48
N THR A 387 26.64 -8.89 -18.71
CA THR A 387 25.22 -9.28 -18.66
C THR A 387 24.37 -8.23 -17.94
N VAL A 388 24.91 -7.56 -16.92
CA VAL A 388 24.26 -6.42 -16.26
C VAL A 388 24.17 -5.22 -17.22
N ALA A 389 25.25 -4.88 -17.92
CA ALA A 389 25.22 -3.82 -18.91
C ALA A 389 24.18 -4.10 -20.02
N ARG A 390 24.12 -5.35 -20.49
CA ARG A 390 23.17 -5.79 -21.52
C ARG A 390 21.72 -5.74 -21.05
N LEU A 391 21.43 -6.07 -19.77
CA LEU A 391 20.11 -5.92 -19.18
C LEU A 391 19.58 -4.48 -19.35
N PHE A 392 20.41 -3.48 -19.07
CA PHE A 392 20.03 -2.08 -19.16
C PHE A 392 20.14 -1.47 -20.56
N GLU A 393 20.85 -2.13 -21.47
CA GLU A 393 20.89 -1.74 -22.87
C GLU A 393 19.60 -2.11 -23.61
N VAL A 394 19.12 -3.33 -23.44
CA VAL A 394 17.97 -3.86 -24.18
C VAL A 394 16.65 -3.80 -23.40
N GLY A 395 16.70 -3.54 -22.12
CA GLY A 395 15.58 -3.49 -21.17
C GLY A 395 15.23 -4.83 -20.52
N PRO A 396 14.78 -4.79 -19.25
CA PRO A 396 14.46 -5.98 -18.45
C PRO A 396 13.45 -6.92 -19.12
N ALA A 397 12.37 -6.39 -19.70
CA ALA A 397 11.34 -7.21 -20.32
C ALA A 397 11.85 -8.04 -21.51
N ARG A 398 12.85 -7.53 -22.24
CA ARG A 398 13.46 -8.22 -23.39
C ARG A 398 14.59 -9.13 -22.99
N TYR A 399 15.43 -8.71 -22.02
CA TYR A 399 16.61 -9.48 -21.61
C TYR A 399 16.26 -10.63 -20.67
N THR A 400 15.29 -10.39 -19.77
CA THR A 400 14.81 -11.38 -18.79
C THR A 400 13.29 -11.49 -18.88
N PRO A 401 12.74 -12.10 -19.96
CA PRO A 401 11.28 -12.26 -20.12
C PRO A 401 10.64 -12.93 -18.91
N GLY A 402 9.53 -12.38 -18.44
CA GLY A 402 8.86 -12.82 -17.21
C GLY A 402 9.43 -12.21 -15.92
N THR A 403 10.34 -11.24 -16.07
CA THR A 403 10.76 -10.40 -14.95
C THR A 403 9.62 -9.50 -14.47
N ARG A 404 9.68 -9.13 -13.18
CA ARG A 404 8.81 -8.12 -12.57
C ARG A 404 9.55 -6.79 -12.34
N MET A 405 10.80 -6.73 -12.77
CA MET A 405 11.56 -5.49 -12.77
C MET A 405 10.86 -4.50 -13.72
N PRO A 406 10.55 -3.27 -13.28
CA PRO A 406 10.01 -2.24 -14.16
C PRO A 406 10.91 -2.02 -15.38
N GLU A 407 10.31 -1.69 -16.52
CA GLU A 407 11.09 -1.41 -17.73
C GLU A 407 12.00 -0.21 -17.49
N GLN A 408 13.28 -0.42 -17.64
CA GLN A 408 14.33 0.58 -17.47
C GLN A 408 15.44 0.34 -18.49
N THR A 409 15.65 1.30 -19.38
CA THR A 409 16.79 1.31 -20.29
C THR A 409 17.71 2.48 -19.95
N ILE A 410 19.00 2.25 -20.06
CA ILE A 410 20.04 3.28 -19.91
C ILE A 410 20.68 3.45 -21.28
N ASN A 411 20.28 4.50 -22.01
CA ASN A 411 20.71 4.71 -23.40
C ASN A 411 22.20 5.05 -23.51
N SER A 412 22.76 5.79 -22.53
CA SER A 412 24.17 6.15 -22.48
C SER A 412 25.04 4.92 -22.14
N ALA A 413 25.97 4.58 -23.02
CA ALA A 413 26.97 3.54 -22.75
C ALA A 413 27.85 3.90 -21.55
N GLU A 414 28.23 5.17 -21.43
CA GLU A 414 29.02 5.68 -20.31
C GLU A 414 28.30 5.51 -18.96
N ASP A 415 26.98 5.75 -18.92
CA ASP A 415 26.17 5.56 -17.72
C ASP A 415 26.02 4.07 -17.37
N ARG A 416 25.89 3.17 -18.37
CA ARG A 416 25.88 1.73 -18.12
C ARG A 416 27.20 1.25 -17.55
N ASP A 417 28.31 1.69 -18.10
CA ASP A 417 29.65 1.35 -17.59
C ASP A 417 29.89 1.93 -16.19
N ALA A 418 29.41 3.15 -15.93
CA ALA A 418 29.50 3.75 -14.59
C ALA A 418 28.67 2.97 -13.59
N LEU A 419 27.47 2.53 -13.96
CA LEU A 419 26.59 1.70 -13.12
C LEU A 419 27.26 0.36 -12.78
N VAL A 420 27.84 -0.31 -13.78
CA VAL A 420 28.51 -1.61 -13.58
C VAL A 420 29.69 -1.47 -12.62
N ARG A 421 30.60 -0.51 -12.87
CA ARG A 421 31.74 -0.26 -11.95
C ARG A 421 31.29 0.08 -10.52
N PHE A 422 30.21 0.84 -10.39
CA PHE A 422 29.62 1.12 -9.09
C PHE A 422 29.13 -0.15 -8.40
N LEU A 423 28.40 -1.01 -9.12
CA LEU A 423 27.89 -2.28 -8.55
C LEU A 423 29.03 -3.22 -8.16
N GLU A 424 30.09 -3.32 -8.96
CA GLU A 424 31.29 -4.12 -8.62
C GLU A 424 31.92 -3.67 -7.28
N LYS A 425 31.92 -2.37 -7.01
CA LYS A 425 32.46 -1.80 -5.76
C LYS A 425 31.49 -1.93 -4.59
N ALA A 426 30.20 -1.72 -4.82
CA ALA A 426 29.18 -1.55 -3.77
C ALA A 426 28.56 -2.87 -3.30
N THR A 427 28.72 -3.96 -4.05
CA THR A 427 28.07 -5.25 -3.77
C THR A 427 29.06 -6.35 -3.34
N GLN A 428 30.30 -5.99 -3.07
CA GLN A 428 31.34 -6.89 -2.54
C GLN A 428 31.12 -7.24 -1.07
#